data_c3d51a381a36e8b371d08807b8230530
#
_entry.id   c3d51a381a36e8b371d08807b8230530
#
_cell.length_a   1.000
_cell.length_b   1.000
_cell.length_c   1.000
_cell.angle_alpha   90.00
_cell.angle_beta   90.00
_cell.angle_gamma   90.00
#
_symmetry.space_group_name_H-M   'P 1'
#
loop_
_entity.id
_entity.type
_entity.pdbx_description
1 polymer ?
#
loop_
_entity_poly.entity_id
_entity_poly.type
_entity_poly.pdbx_seq_one_letter_code
_entity_poly.pdbx_strand_id
1 'polypeptide(L)'
;MKHIKKYTDRIISVFMALVITTLCMSFPMNSSGSDEPDLKELAEQIIVLVNEARAEEGLEPVYAVPYLCDMSYVRARECISVFSHERPDGSMFIDVVDYSLIPWAASAENIAAGMNTAEATFNQWKNSPKHWAAIMNPDYTHIGVGAAYEPNSDYQWYWEQLFVKLDPAVCPSGELSGQYIPAKYKIVPQASGDLNGDGVIDSFDYVLLKQYLAKEVTFNPLQTESADLLIDGAITYSDAAYLKKYILGEITELPVRLF
;
A
#
# COMPACT_ATOMS: atom_id res chain seq x y z
N MET A 1 38.57 57.26 -35.41
CA MET A 1 37.60 56.68 -34.45
C MET A 1 36.18 56.64 -34.99
N LYS A 2 35.95 56.41 -36.28
CA LYS A 2 34.58 56.32 -36.86
C LYS A 2 34.28 55.00 -37.61
N HIS A 3 35.19 54.01 -37.56
CA HIS A 3 35.03 52.75 -38.27
C HIS A 3 34.78 51.48 -37.38
N ILE A 4 34.85 51.62 -36.07
CA ILE A 4 34.68 50.49 -35.16
C ILE A 4 33.20 50.35 -34.74
N LYS A 5 32.40 51.40 -34.85
CA LYS A 5 30.99 51.36 -34.36
C LYS A 5 29.99 50.71 -35.35
N LYS A 6 30.44 50.33 -36.54
CA LYS A 6 29.58 49.75 -37.58
C LYS A 6 29.61 48.21 -37.64
N TYR A 7 30.52 47.58 -36.88
CA TYR A 7 30.67 46.13 -36.85
C TYR A 7 29.98 45.46 -35.65
N THR A 8 29.80 46.25 -34.57
CA THR A 8 29.13 45.73 -33.37
C THR A 8 27.61 45.62 -33.50
N ASP A 9 27.00 46.46 -34.34
CA ASP A 9 25.54 46.45 -34.50
C ASP A 9 25.03 45.39 -35.49
N ARG A 10 25.94 44.76 -36.26
CA ARG A 10 25.59 43.63 -37.15
C ARG A 10 25.72 42.24 -36.52
N ILE A 11 26.45 42.12 -35.42
CA ILE A 11 26.62 40.85 -34.74
C ILE A 11 25.49 40.61 -33.74
N ILE A 12 24.83 41.65 -33.24
CA ILE A 12 23.72 41.55 -32.31
C ILE A 12 22.38 41.20 -33.00
N SER A 13 22.26 41.50 -34.34
CA SER A 13 21.04 41.20 -35.10
C SER A 13 20.94 39.78 -35.66
N VAL A 14 21.98 38.96 -35.57
CA VAL A 14 21.95 37.58 -36.10
C VAL A 14 21.71 36.54 -34.99
N PHE A 15 21.82 36.95 -33.74
CA PHE A 15 21.59 36.03 -32.61
C PHE A 15 20.17 36.05 -32.01
N MET A 16 19.24 36.80 -32.58
CA MET A 16 17.89 36.95 -32.05
C MET A 16 16.81 36.46 -33.00
N ALA A 17 17.11 35.47 -33.83
CA ALA A 17 16.14 34.77 -34.68
C ALA A 17 16.32 33.25 -34.71
N LEU A 18 16.76 32.66 -33.59
CA LEU A 18 16.50 31.22 -33.35
C LEU A 18 15.25 31.13 -32.48
N VAL A 19 14.12 31.40 -33.09
CA VAL A 19 12.81 31.02 -32.53
C VAL A 19 12.83 29.54 -32.45
N ILE A 20 12.97 29.03 -31.21
CA ILE A 20 12.67 27.68 -30.87
C ILE A 20 11.16 27.51 -31.13
N THR A 21 10.81 27.02 -32.30
CA THR A 21 9.52 26.37 -32.52
C THR A 21 9.55 25.08 -31.71
N THR A 22 9.29 25.19 -30.41
CA THR A 22 8.79 24.06 -29.61
C THR A 22 7.48 23.68 -30.28
N LEU A 23 7.58 22.64 -31.10
CA LEU A 23 6.43 21.90 -31.57
C LEU A 23 5.77 21.34 -30.30
N CYS A 24 4.80 22.06 -29.73
CA CYS A 24 3.84 21.49 -28.80
C CYS A 24 3.11 20.44 -29.59
N MET A 25 3.64 19.21 -29.57
CA MET A 25 2.83 18.05 -29.80
C MET A 25 1.83 18.00 -28.63
N SER A 26 0.70 18.63 -28.84
CA SER A 26 -0.51 18.33 -28.07
C SER A 26 -0.84 16.89 -28.41
N PHE A 27 -0.34 15.96 -27.57
CA PHE A 27 -0.95 14.66 -27.49
C PHE A 27 -2.41 14.93 -27.11
N PRO A 28 -3.38 14.39 -27.85
CA PRO A 28 -4.74 14.43 -27.38
C PRO A 28 -4.72 13.65 -26.04
N MET A 29 -4.87 14.37 -24.95
CA MET A 29 -5.32 13.75 -23.71
C MET A 29 -6.71 13.25 -24.02
N ASN A 30 -6.82 11.95 -24.28
CA ASN A 30 -8.08 11.26 -24.34
C ASN A 30 -8.60 11.18 -22.90
N SER A 31 -9.10 12.30 -22.37
CA SER A 31 -9.86 12.36 -21.14
C SER A 31 -11.29 11.95 -21.44
N SER A 32 -11.49 10.67 -21.74
CA SER A 32 -12.78 10.01 -21.58
C SER A 32 -12.69 9.07 -20.35
N GLY A 33 -12.25 9.62 -19.23
CA GLY A 33 -12.50 9.08 -17.91
C GLY A 33 -13.62 9.94 -17.31
N SER A 34 -14.68 9.34 -16.85
CA SER A 34 -15.67 9.98 -15.98
C SER A 34 -14.91 10.67 -14.84
N ASP A 35 -15.27 11.92 -14.51
CA ASP A 35 -14.72 12.65 -13.32
C ASP A 35 -15.14 11.97 -11.99
N GLU A 36 -15.71 10.80 -12.04
CA GLU A 36 -16.07 10.01 -10.86
C GLU A 36 -14.86 9.23 -10.35
N PRO A 37 -14.61 9.28 -9.03
CA PRO A 37 -13.49 8.59 -8.42
C PRO A 37 -13.60 7.07 -8.56
N ASP A 38 -12.51 6.39 -8.81
CA ASP A 38 -12.46 4.93 -8.73
C ASP A 38 -12.49 4.47 -7.27
N LEU A 39 -13.70 4.28 -6.75
CA LEU A 39 -13.94 3.91 -5.35
C LEU A 39 -13.33 2.55 -5.00
N LYS A 40 -13.21 1.65 -5.96
CA LYS A 40 -12.59 0.34 -5.76
C LYS A 40 -11.08 0.46 -5.62
N GLU A 41 -10.44 1.24 -6.48
CA GLU A 41 -9.00 1.50 -6.36
C GLU A 41 -8.67 2.17 -5.01
N LEU A 42 -9.47 3.15 -4.59
CA LEU A 42 -9.30 3.81 -3.30
C LEU A 42 -9.47 2.84 -2.11
N ALA A 43 -10.42 1.92 -2.18
CA ALA A 43 -10.60 0.87 -1.16
C ALA A 43 -9.40 -0.09 -1.11
N GLU A 44 -8.87 -0.49 -2.27
CA GLU A 44 -7.65 -1.32 -2.35
C GLU A 44 -6.42 -0.60 -1.76
N GLN A 45 -6.28 0.71 -1.99
CA GLN A 45 -5.20 1.50 -1.38
C GLN A 45 -5.27 1.49 0.15
N ILE A 46 -6.46 1.53 0.75
CA ILE A 46 -6.62 1.37 2.20
C ILE A 46 -6.11 0.01 2.68
N ILE A 47 -6.40 -1.07 1.97
CA ILE A 47 -5.95 -2.42 2.35
C ILE A 47 -4.42 -2.50 2.31
N VAL A 48 -3.80 -1.87 1.32
CA VAL A 48 -2.34 -1.73 1.25
C VAL A 48 -1.80 -1.03 2.48
N LEU A 49 -2.32 0.17 2.81
CA LEU A 49 -1.87 0.97 3.96
C LEU A 49 -2.05 0.25 5.30
N VAL A 50 -3.16 -0.51 5.45
CA VAL A 50 -3.40 -1.35 6.64
C VAL A 50 -2.31 -2.42 6.77
N ASN A 51 -2.03 -3.13 5.69
CA ASN A 51 -1.05 -4.21 5.72
C ASN A 51 0.39 -3.67 5.88
N GLU A 52 0.72 -2.52 5.31
CA GLU A 52 1.98 -1.81 5.55
C GLU A 52 2.17 -1.50 7.04
N ALA A 53 1.17 -0.91 7.64
CA ALA A 53 1.22 -0.58 9.06
C ALA A 53 1.27 -1.82 9.96
N ARG A 54 0.57 -2.91 9.59
CA ARG A 54 0.64 -4.18 10.32
C ARG A 54 2.02 -4.82 10.23
N ALA A 55 2.65 -4.78 9.05
CA ALA A 55 3.99 -5.30 8.85
C ALA A 55 5.05 -4.50 9.63
N GLU A 56 4.92 -3.17 9.72
CA GLU A 56 5.78 -2.33 10.57
C GLU A 56 5.78 -2.78 12.03
N GLU A 57 4.65 -3.33 12.51
CA GLU A 57 4.47 -3.85 13.88
C GLU A 57 4.71 -5.38 13.97
N GLY A 58 5.15 -6.02 12.89
CA GLY A 58 5.43 -7.47 12.85
C GLY A 58 4.17 -8.33 12.91
N LEU A 59 3.02 -7.81 12.48
CA LEU A 59 1.76 -8.53 12.43
C LEU A 59 1.56 -9.18 11.06
N GLU A 60 0.91 -10.35 11.06
CA GLU A 60 0.47 -10.98 9.82
C GLU A 60 -0.50 -10.06 9.04
N PRO A 61 -0.44 -10.09 7.70
CA PRO A 61 -1.35 -9.33 6.88
C PRO A 61 -2.80 -9.81 7.05
N VAL A 62 -3.75 -8.92 6.77
CA VAL A 62 -5.16 -9.29 6.62
C VAL A 62 -5.47 -9.48 5.14
N TYR A 63 -6.13 -10.59 4.81
CA TYR A 63 -6.50 -10.93 3.45
C TYR A 63 -7.79 -10.22 3.04
N ALA A 64 -7.78 -9.58 1.89
CA ALA A 64 -9.00 -9.06 1.29
C ALA A 64 -9.84 -10.19 0.70
N VAL A 65 -11.15 -10.07 0.81
CA VAL A 65 -12.11 -11.00 0.20
C VAL A 65 -13.10 -10.18 -0.61
N PRO A 66 -13.29 -10.46 -1.92
CA PRO A 66 -14.19 -9.69 -2.76
C PRO A 66 -15.58 -9.50 -2.14
N TYR A 67 -16.16 -10.57 -1.60
CA TYR A 67 -17.46 -10.50 -0.93
C TYR A 67 -17.46 -9.56 0.29
N LEU A 68 -16.41 -9.58 1.14
CA LEU A 68 -16.31 -8.62 2.25
C LEU A 68 -16.17 -7.18 1.74
N CYS A 69 -15.42 -6.94 0.66
CA CYS A 69 -15.31 -5.61 0.05
C CYS A 69 -16.65 -5.14 -0.50
N ASP A 70 -17.44 -6.02 -1.12
CA ASP A 70 -18.80 -5.70 -1.57
C ASP A 70 -19.70 -5.33 -0.39
N MET A 71 -19.62 -6.06 0.72
CA MET A 71 -20.39 -5.76 1.94
C MET A 71 -19.93 -4.46 2.61
N SER A 72 -18.64 -4.19 2.63
CA SER A 72 -18.07 -2.93 3.08
C SER A 72 -18.51 -1.74 2.23
N TYR A 73 -18.63 -1.94 0.91
CA TYR A 73 -19.21 -0.92 0.03
C TYR A 73 -20.70 -0.66 0.37
N VAL A 74 -21.49 -1.71 0.63
CA VAL A 74 -22.87 -1.55 1.08
C VAL A 74 -22.91 -0.74 2.38
N ARG A 75 -22.06 -1.04 3.35
CA ARG A 75 -21.97 -0.31 4.63
C ARG A 75 -21.56 1.16 4.43
N ALA A 76 -20.55 1.44 3.59
CA ALA A 76 -20.16 2.81 3.27
C ALA A 76 -21.34 3.61 2.69
N ARG A 77 -22.17 2.99 1.85
CA ARG A 77 -23.38 3.62 1.31
C ARG A 77 -24.47 3.82 2.38
N GLU A 78 -24.65 2.88 3.29
CA GLU A 78 -25.58 3.04 4.41
C GLU A 78 -25.19 4.21 5.32
N CYS A 79 -23.88 4.44 5.50
CA CYS A 79 -23.34 5.57 6.26
C CYS A 79 -23.69 6.94 5.66
N ILE A 80 -24.07 7.03 4.39
CA ILE A 80 -24.58 8.26 3.78
C ILE A 80 -25.88 8.70 4.47
N SER A 81 -26.75 7.76 4.81
CA SER A 81 -28.04 8.04 5.43
C SER A 81 -27.99 8.00 6.96
N VAL A 82 -27.18 7.09 7.52
CA VAL A 82 -27.01 6.91 8.97
C VAL A 82 -25.54 6.64 9.25
N PHE A 83 -24.80 7.66 9.70
CA PHE A 83 -23.39 7.52 10.08
C PHE A 83 -23.28 6.89 11.48
N SER A 84 -23.40 5.58 11.54
CA SER A 84 -23.44 4.78 12.76
C SER A 84 -22.92 3.37 12.53
N HIS A 85 -22.47 2.70 13.59
CA HIS A 85 -22.20 1.26 13.61
C HIS A 85 -23.48 0.39 13.57
N GLU A 86 -24.62 0.99 13.86
CA GLU A 86 -25.94 0.40 13.64
C GLU A 86 -26.39 0.68 12.21
N ARG A 87 -26.92 -0.32 11.53
CA ARG A 87 -27.42 -0.20 10.17
C ARG A 87 -28.77 0.54 10.15
N PRO A 88 -29.18 1.08 8.99
CA PRO A 88 -30.46 1.80 8.88
C PRO A 88 -31.69 0.98 9.28
N ASP A 89 -31.61 -0.34 9.24
CA ASP A 89 -32.69 -1.26 9.65
C ASP A 89 -32.64 -1.63 11.15
N GLY A 90 -31.67 -1.09 11.90
CA GLY A 90 -31.47 -1.34 13.31
C GLY A 90 -30.64 -2.59 13.63
N SER A 91 -30.15 -3.30 12.61
CA SER A 91 -29.26 -4.44 12.81
C SER A 91 -27.79 -3.98 13.07
N MET A 92 -26.93 -4.89 13.49
CA MET A 92 -25.52 -4.62 13.71
C MET A 92 -24.76 -4.55 12.37
N PHE A 93 -23.65 -3.80 12.30
CA PHE A 93 -22.82 -3.68 11.12
C PHE A 93 -22.48 -5.03 10.49
N ILE A 94 -22.16 -6.04 11.32
CA ILE A 94 -21.75 -7.37 10.84
C ILE A 94 -22.88 -8.17 10.18
N ASP A 95 -24.13 -7.81 10.45
CA ASP A 95 -25.28 -8.51 9.86
C ASP A 95 -25.43 -8.24 8.36
N VAL A 96 -24.61 -7.36 7.77
CA VAL A 96 -24.46 -7.22 6.31
C VAL A 96 -23.81 -8.45 5.69
N VAL A 97 -23.04 -9.21 6.47
CA VAL A 97 -22.28 -10.38 6.04
C VAL A 97 -23.08 -11.66 6.23
N ASP A 98 -23.26 -12.43 5.16
CA ASP A 98 -23.81 -13.77 5.26
C ASP A 98 -22.79 -14.70 5.95
N TYR A 99 -23.13 -15.16 7.15
CA TYR A 99 -22.30 -16.09 7.94
C TYR A 99 -21.98 -17.39 7.20
N SER A 100 -22.86 -17.85 6.30
CA SER A 100 -22.61 -19.07 5.52
C SER A 100 -21.49 -18.90 4.49
N LEU A 101 -21.23 -17.65 4.05
CA LEU A 101 -20.13 -17.32 3.12
C LEU A 101 -18.85 -16.94 3.86
N ILE A 102 -18.98 -16.22 4.96
CA ILE A 102 -17.87 -15.80 5.82
C ILE A 102 -18.20 -16.20 7.26
N PRO A 103 -17.81 -17.38 7.71
CA PRO A 103 -18.02 -17.83 9.08
C PRO A 103 -17.04 -17.10 10.03
N TRP A 104 -17.52 -16.09 10.73
CA TRP A 104 -16.72 -15.27 11.64
C TRP A 104 -16.95 -15.61 13.11
N ALA A 105 -15.89 -15.62 13.91
CA ALA A 105 -15.92 -15.73 15.37
C ALA A 105 -15.79 -14.38 16.06
N ALA A 106 -15.18 -13.40 15.40
CA ALA A 106 -15.08 -12.02 15.88
C ALA A 106 -15.04 -11.05 14.68
N SER A 107 -15.51 -9.84 14.91
CA SER A 107 -15.53 -8.78 13.89
C SER A 107 -15.32 -7.41 14.50
N ALA A 108 -14.87 -6.46 13.69
CA ALA A 108 -14.82 -5.03 14.01
C ALA A 108 -15.13 -4.20 12.77
N GLU A 109 -15.67 -3.02 12.99
CA GLU A 109 -15.92 -2.02 11.95
C GLU A 109 -15.20 -0.71 12.30
N ASN A 110 -14.55 -0.11 11.32
CA ASN A 110 -14.10 1.27 11.33
C ASN A 110 -14.87 2.04 10.26
N ILE A 111 -15.53 3.13 10.66
CA ILE A 111 -16.18 4.06 9.72
C ILE A 111 -15.50 5.43 9.76
N ALA A 112 -15.43 6.08 8.60
CA ALA A 112 -14.93 7.44 8.47
C ALA A 112 -15.73 8.24 7.44
N ALA A 113 -15.68 9.57 7.54
CA ALA A 113 -16.33 10.44 6.57
C ALA A 113 -15.54 11.74 6.36
N GLY A 114 -15.74 12.38 5.20
CA GLY A 114 -15.20 13.68 4.84
C GLY A 114 -13.84 13.68 4.15
N MET A 115 -13.07 12.60 4.22
CA MET A 115 -11.78 12.51 3.53
C MET A 115 -11.97 11.95 2.12
N ASN A 116 -11.27 12.50 1.14
CA ASN A 116 -11.41 12.16 -0.28
C ASN A 116 -10.22 11.34 -0.83
N THR A 117 -9.30 10.91 0.03
CA THR A 117 -8.18 10.03 -0.35
C THR A 117 -8.03 8.89 0.65
N ALA A 118 -7.44 7.80 0.20
CA ALA A 118 -7.14 6.64 1.03
C ALA A 118 -6.18 7.01 2.18
N GLU A 119 -5.12 7.75 1.90
CA GLU A 119 -4.11 8.14 2.90
C GLU A 119 -4.70 9.04 3.98
N ALA A 120 -5.55 10.02 3.61
CA ALA A 120 -6.17 10.91 4.59
C ALA A 120 -7.14 10.15 5.50
N THR A 121 -7.93 9.23 4.94
CA THR A 121 -8.86 8.36 5.67
C THR A 121 -8.10 7.40 6.59
N PHE A 122 -7.08 6.74 6.08
CA PHE A 122 -6.21 5.87 6.89
C PHE A 122 -5.58 6.62 8.07
N ASN A 123 -5.05 7.82 7.82
CA ASN A 123 -4.47 8.67 8.87
C ASN A 123 -5.52 9.10 9.91
N GLN A 124 -6.78 9.33 9.51
CA GLN A 124 -7.88 9.60 10.44
C GLN A 124 -8.09 8.41 11.39
N TRP A 125 -8.10 7.17 10.88
CA TRP A 125 -8.19 5.97 11.71
C TRP A 125 -6.93 5.74 12.55
N LYS A 126 -5.74 5.93 11.98
CA LYS A 126 -4.45 5.79 12.69
C LYS A 126 -4.37 6.70 13.93
N ASN A 127 -4.91 7.91 13.83
CA ASN A 127 -4.92 8.90 14.92
C ASN A 127 -6.04 8.68 15.95
N SER A 128 -6.92 7.70 15.75
CA SER A 128 -7.98 7.33 16.69
C SER A 128 -7.62 6.02 17.40
N PRO A 129 -7.38 6.03 18.72
CA PRO A 129 -6.95 4.82 19.45
C PRO A 129 -7.89 3.63 19.28
N LYS A 130 -9.21 3.85 19.15
CA LYS A 130 -10.17 2.76 18.96
C LYS A 130 -10.08 2.14 17.56
N HIS A 131 -10.02 2.99 16.52
CA HIS A 131 -9.88 2.52 15.15
C HIS A 131 -8.52 1.84 14.93
N TRP A 132 -7.47 2.42 15.47
CA TRP A 132 -6.13 1.85 15.41
C TRP A 132 -6.03 0.48 16.08
N ALA A 133 -6.70 0.31 17.23
CA ALA A 133 -6.75 -0.99 17.90
C ALA A 133 -7.42 -2.09 17.05
N ALA A 134 -8.40 -1.75 16.21
CA ALA A 134 -8.98 -2.71 15.28
C ALA A 134 -7.99 -3.06 14.15
N ILE A 135 -7.31 -2.06 13.57
CA ILE A 135 -6.30 -2.26 12.52
C ILE A 135 -5.14 -3.13 13.02
N MET A 136 -4.69 -2.93 14.26
CA MET A 136 -3.55 -3.61 14.88
C MET A 136 -3.93 -4.89 15.63
N ASN A 137 -5.17 -5.33 15.57
CA ASN A 137 -5.57 -6.55 16.27
C ASN A 137 -4.99 -7.79 15.55
N PRO A 138 -4.14 -8.60 16.24
CA PRO A 138 -3.53 -9.80 15.64
C PRO A 138 -4.53 -10.91 15.34
N ASP A 139 -5.70 -10.86 15.98
CA ASP A 139 -6.73 -11.90 15.80
C ASP A 139 -7.49 -11.79 14.49
N TYR A 140 -7.53 -10.60 13.86
CA TYR A 140 -8.20 -10.45 12.56
C TYR A 140 -7.33 -10.97 11.43
N THR A 141 -7.96 -11.78 10.58
CA THR A 141 -7.32 -12.49 9.46
C THR A 141 -7.79 -11.97 8.11
N HIS A 142 -8.98 -11.39 8.04
CA HIS A 142 -9.56 -10.92 6.79
C HIS A 142 -10.14 -9.51 6.93
N ILE A 143 -10.19 -8.81 5.80
CA ILE A 143 -10.64 -7.43 5.69
C ILE A 143 -11.54 -7.25 4.46
N GLY A 144 -12.57 -6.43 4.61
CA GLY A 144 -13.26 -5.74 3.53
C GLY A 144 -13.06 -4.23 3.67
N VAL A 145 -12.97 -3.52 2.58
CA VAL A 145 -12.97 -2.06 2.58
C VAL A 145 -13.94 -1.57 1.52
N GLY A 146 -14.72 -0.56 1.86
CA GLY A 146 -15.64 0.12 0.97
C GLY A 146 -15.52 1.63 1.05
N ALA A 147 -15.68 2.30 -0.07
CA ALA A 147 -15.79 3.74 -0.18
C ALA A 147 -17.08 4.11 -0.90
N ALA A 148 -17.70 5.21 -0.51
CA ALA A 148 -18.88 5.76 -1.19
C ALA A 148 -18.74 7.27 -1.34
N TYR A 149 -19.19 7.79 -2.47
CA TYR A 149 -19.21 9.22 -2.77
C TYR A 149 -20.64 9.65 -3.10
N GLU A 150 -21.13 10.67 -2.40
CA GLU A 150 -22.42 11.29 -2.64
C GLU A 150 -22.29 12.81 -2.48
N PRO A 151 -22.18 13.56 -3.60
CA PRO A 151 -21.82 14.98 -3.58
C PRO A 151 -22.79 15.88 -2.82
N ASN A 152 -24.07 15.44 -2.67
CA ASN A 152 -25.11 16.21 -2.01
C ASN A 152 -25.35 15.81 -0.57
N SER A 153 -24.51 14.94 0.00
CA SER A 153 -24.60 14.52 1.41
C SER A 153 -23.71 15.38 2.31
N ASP A 154 -23.87 15.26 3.64
CA ASP A 154 -23.22 16.09 4.65
C ASP A 154 -21.69 16.03 4.57
N TYR A 155 -21.12 14.86 4.28
CA TYR A 155 -19.68 14.64 4.27
C TYR A 155 -19.13 14.34 2.86
N GLN A 156 -19.98 14.07 1.89
CA GLN A 156 -19.66 13.67 0.52
C GLN A 156 -18.96 12.30 0.41
N TRP A 157 -17.97 12.03 1.24
CA TRP A 157 -17.16 10.81 1.25
C TRP A 157 -17.43 10.01 2.50
N TYR A 158 -17.62 8.68 2.32
CA TYR A 158 -17.87 7.74 3.39
C TYR A 158 -17.04 6.48 3.18
N TRP A 159 -16.47 5.98 4.27
CA TRP A 159 -15.54 4.87 4.24
C TRP A 159 -15.89 3.87 5.32
N GLU A 160 -15.64 2.61 5.01
CA GLU A 160 -15.84 1.52 5.94
C GLU A 160 -14.72 0.51 5.80
N GLN A 161 -14.23 -0.02 6.94
CA GLN A 161 -13.38 -1.19 7.05
C GLN A 161 -14.08 -2.23 7.91
N LEU A 162 -14.23 -3.43 7.38
CA LEU A 162 -14.77 -4.58 8.08
C LEU A 162 -13.68 -5.60 8.31
N PHE A 163 -13.36 -5.87 9.56
CA PHE A 163 -12.41 -6.90 9.95
C PHE A 163 -13.14 -8.13 10.46
N VAL A 164 -12.65 -9.31 10.12
CA VAL A 164 -13.15 -10.58 10.66
C VAL A 164 -12.01 -11.50 11.09
N LYS A 165 -12.26 -12.22 12.18
CA LYS A 165 -11.56 -13.43 12.57
C LYS A 165 -12.43 -14.60 12.15
N LEU A 166 -11.94 -15.50 11.31
CA LEU A 166 -12.71 -16.67 10.92
C LEU A 166 -12.96 -17.60 12.11
N ASP A 167 -14.11 -18.29 12.09
CA ASP A 167 -14.43 -19.30 13.06
C ASP A 167 -13.67 -20.61 12.73
N PRO A 168 -12.69 -21.01 13.53
CA PRO A 168 -11.91 -22.21 13.27
C PRO A 168 -12.72 -23.51 13.39
N ALA A 169 -13.90 -23.45 14.02
CA ALA A 169 -14.79 -24.60 14.08
C ALA A 169 -15.52 -24.87 12.75
N VAL A 170 -15.72 -23.82 11.93
CA VAL A 170 -16.40 -23.88 10.65
C VAL A 170 -15.41 -23.80 9.49
N CYS A 171 -14.36 -22.98 9.62
CA CYS A 171 -13.30 -22.80 8.64
C CYS A 171 -11.92 -23.14 9.23
N PRO A 172 -11.61 -24.44 9.44
CA PRO A 172 -10.38 -24.85 10.10
C PRO A 172 -9.11 -24.57 9.30
N SER A 173 -9.21 -24.40 7.99
CA SER A 173 -8.06 -23.97 7.15
C SER A 173 -7.63 -22.54 7.42
N GLY A 174 -8.55 -21.68 7.92
CA GLY A 174 -8.32 -20.25 8.03
C GLY A 174 -8.28 -19.52 6.68
N GLU A 175 -8.68 -20.18 5.59
CA GLU A 175 -8.62 -19.65 4.23
C GLU A 175 -10.01 -19.57 3.59
N LEU A 176 -10.26 -18.50 2.85
CA LEU A 176 -11.48 -18.30 2.07
C LEU A 176 -11.17 -18.33 0.58
N SER A 177 -12.13 -18.86 -0.19
CA SER A 177 -12.01 -18.87 -1.64
C SER A 177 -11.97 -17.44 -2.18
N GLY A 178 -11.00 -17.17 -3.08
CA GLY A 178 -10.83 -15.87 -3.71
C GLY A 178 -10.20 -14.80 -2.81
N GLN A 179 -9.71 -15.17 -1.61
CA GLN A 179 -8.95 -14.24 -0.80
C GLN A 179 -7.67 -13.79 -1.52
N TYR A 180 -7.27 -12.54 -1.32
CA TYR A 180 -6.08 -11.97 -1.94
C TYR A 180 -5.47 -10.89 -1.07
N ILE A 181 -4.22 -10.55 -1.37
CA ILE A 181 -3.55 -9.37 -0.86
C ILE A 181 -3.32 -8.46 -2.07
N PRO A 182 -3.64 -7.15 -2.01
CA PRO A 182 -3.39 -6.22 -3.11
C PRO A 182 -1.94 -6.29 -3.62
N ALA A 183 -1.75 -6.13 -4.93
CA ALA A 183 -0.48 -6.42 -5.60
C ALA A 183 0.73 -5.62 -5.07
N LYS A 184 0.51 -4.42 -4.55
CA LYS A 184 1.54 -3.63 -3.85
C LYS A 184 1.93 -4.23 -2.49
N TYR A 185 1.11 -5.15 -1.97
CA TYR A 185 1.25 -5.84 -0.70
C TYR A 185 1.34 -7.36 -0.85
N LYS A 186 1.59 -7.85 -2.05
CA LYS A 186 2.07 -9.22 -2.10
C LYS A 186 3.31 -9.25 -1.23
N ILE A 187 3.23 -9.97 -0.11
CA ILE A 187 4.39 -10.62 0.45
C ILE A 187 4.86 -11.55 -0.68
N VAL A 188 5.59 -10.99 -1.62
CA VAL A 188 6.56 -11.79 -2.32
C VAL A 188 7.47 -12.20 -1.18
N PRO A 189 7.65 -13.50 -0.89
CA PRO A 189 8.74 -13.91 -0.03
C PRO A 189 9.92 -13.12 -0.57
N GLN A 190 10.43 -12.16 0.20
CA GLN A 190 11.49 -11.30 -0.29
C GLN A 190 12.59 -12.27 -0.67
N ALA A 191 12.95 -12.32 -1.93
CA ALA A 191 14.04 -13.15 -2.35
C ALA A 191 15.20 -12.78 -1.42
N SER A 192 15.82 -13.77 -0.78
CA SER A 192 16.92 -13.49 0.14
C SER A 192 17.87 -12.50 -0.52
N GLY A 193 18.07 -11.35 0.10
CA GLY A 193 18.84 -10.24 -0.46
C GLY A 193 18.07 -9.08 -1.10
N ASP A 194 16.78 -9.23 -1.38
CA ASP A 194 15.90 -8.13 -1.79
C ASP A 194 15.35 -7.45 -0.54
N LEU A 195 15.97 -6.38 -0.10
CA LEU A 195 15.68 -5.72 1.17
C LEU A 195 14.73 -4.51 1.03
N ASN A 196 14.62 -3.97 -0.18
CA ASN A 196 13.70 -2.87 -0.47
C ASN A 196 12.34 -3.36 -1.02
N GLY A 197 12.23 -4.66 -1.38
CA GLY A 197 10.98 -5.28 -1.84
C GLY A 197 10.58 -4.90 -3.26
N ASP A 198 11.53 -4.46 -4.11
CA ASP A 198 11.25 -4.07 -5.50
C ASP A 198 11.33 -5.24 -6.49
N GLY A 199 11.72 -6.43 -6.02
CA GLY A 199 11.85 -7.66 -6.81
C GLY A 199 13.19 -7.80 -7.54
N VAL A 200 14.14 -6.88 -7.30
CA VAL A 200 15.48 -6.89 -7.89
C VAL A 200 16.51 -6.86 -6.77
N ILE A 201 17.48 -7.76 -6.78
CA ILE A 201 18.58 -7.73 -5.82
C ILE A 201 19.74 -6.96 -6.44
N ASP A 202 19.96 -5.73 -5.92
CA ASP A 202 20.95 -4.82 -6.48
C ASP A 202 21.70 -3.97 -5.43
N SER A 203 22.32 -2.89 -5.90
CA SER A 203 23.10 -2.00 -5.03
C SER A 203 22.26 -1.23 -4.00
N PHE A 204 20.95 -1.05 -4.22
CA PHE A 204 20.07 -0.39 -3.27
C PHE A 204 19.85 -1.24 -2.02
N ASP A 205 19.71 -2.57 -2.20
CA ASP A 205 19.61 -3.52 -1.07
C ASP A 205 20.90 -3.55 -0.27
N TYR A 206 22.05 -3.54 -0.96
CA TYR A 206 23.33 -3.48 -0.29
C TYR A 206 23.51 -2.20 0.54
N VAL A 207 23.08 -1.06 0.03
CA VAL A 207 23.07 0.21 0.76
C VAL A 207 22.17 0.11 1.98
N LEU A 208 20.95 -0.42 1.82
CA LEU A 208 19.99 -0.58 2.91
C LEU A 208 20.52 -1.51 4.02
N LEU A 209 21.18 -2.64 3.65
CA LEU A 209 21.85 -3.52 4.60
C LEU A 209 22.99 -2.82 5.34
N LYS A 210 23.75 -1.99 4.66
CA LYS A 210 24.84 -1.22 5.28
C LYS A 210 24.31 -0.18 6.28
N GLN A 211 23.20 0.47 5.96
CA GLN A 211 22.53 1.41 6.88
C GLN A 211 22.01 0.69 8.12
N TYR A 212 21.43 -0.51 7.97
CA TYR A 212 21.03 -1.33 9.10
C TYR A 212 22.21 -1.70 10.01
N LEU A 213 23.31 -2.18 9.43
CA LEU A 213 24.53 -2.53 10.17
C LEU A 213 25.18 -1.31 10.85
N ALA A 214 25.01 -0.11 10.28
CA ALA A 214 25.42 1.16 10.88
C ALA A 214 24.43 1.66 11.95
N LYS A 215 23.27 0.99 12.15
CA LYS A 215 22.17 1.38 13.04
C LYS A 215 21.49 2.71 12.64
N GLU A 216 21.52 3.04 11.36
CA GLU A 216 20.86 4.21 10.79
C GLU A 216 19.40 3.94 10.47
N VAL A 217 19.06 2.67 10.20
CA VAL A 217 17.70 2.19 9.95
C VAL A 217 17.41 0.93 10.77
N THR A 218 16.13 0.63 10.97
CA THR A 218 15.66 -0.63 11.55
C THR A 218 14.97 -1.47 10.49
N PHE A 219 15.14 -2.78 10.55
CA PHE A 219 14.46 -3.72 9.66
C PHE A 219 13.18 -4.24 10.29
N ASN A 220 12.16 -4.40 9.46
CA ASN A 220 10.98 -5.18 9.81
C ASN A 220 11.32 -6.70 9.79
N PRO A 221 10.43 -7.58 10.29
CA PRO A 221 10.71 -9.02 10.34
C PRO A 221 11.04 -9.64 8.97
N LEU A 222 10.38 -9.22 7.89
CA LEU A 222 10.65 -9.73 6.53
C LEU A 222 12.01 -9.30 6.02
N GLN A 223 12.39 -8.04 6.22
CA GLN A 223 13.73 -7.54 5.89
C GLN A 223 14.80 -8.25 6.71
N THR A 224 14.50 -8.55 7.99
CA THR A 224 15.41 -9.28 8.88
C THR A 224 15.65 -10.69 8.34
N GLU A 225 14.61 -11.41 7.95
CA GLU A 225 14.72 -12.75 7.36
C GLU A 225 15.45 -12.71 6.01
N SER A 226 15.12 -11.73 5.14
CA SER A 226 15.77 -11.57 3.83
C SER A 226 17.24 -11.14 3.91
N ALA A 227 17.65 -10.50 5.01
CA ALA A 227 19.02 -10.01 5.23
C ALA A 227 19.96 -11.06 5.83
N ASP A 228 19.43 -12.09 6.49
CA ASP A 228 20.22 -13.24 7.02
C ASP A 228 20.54 -14.20 5.86
N LEU A 229 21.54 -13.84 5.08
CA LEU A 229 21.91 -14.58 3.86
C LEU A 229 22.69 -15.85 4.13
N LEU A 230 23.24 -15.99 5.34
CA LEU A 230 23.97 -17.17 5.79
C LEU A 230 23.09 -18.13 6.58
N ILE A 231 21.86 -17.73 6.92
CA ILE A 231 20.88 -18.51 7.72
C ILE A 231 21.52 -18.93 9.06
N ASP A 232 22.28 -18.02 9.68
CA ASP A 232 22.93 -18.26 10.97
C ASP A 232 22.20 -17.59 12.16
N GLY A 233 21.10 -16.89 11.88
CA GLY A 233 20.23 -16.20 12.84
C GLY A 233 20.76 -14.81 13.23
N ALA A 234 21.77 -14.28 12.53
CA ALA A 234 22.35 -12.97 12.81
C ALA A 234 22.67 -12.19 11.55
N ILE A 235 22.22 -10.94 11.46
CA ILE A 235 22.59 -10.05 10.36
C ILE A 235 23.93 -9.38 10.68
N THR A 236 24.93 -9.66 9.88
CA THR A 236 26.31 -9.24 10.09
C THR A 236 26.96 -8.66 8.83
N TYR A 237 28.20 -8.19 8.93
CA TYR A 237 28.98 -7.80 7.76
C TYR A 237 29.29 -8.97 6.82
N SER A 238 29.16 -10.22 7.29
CA SER A 238 29.30 -11.40 6.44
C SER A 238 28.16 -11.47 5.41
N ASP A 239 26.92 -11.21 5.83
CA ASP A 239 25.76 -11.16 4.93
C ASP A 239 25.92 -10.07 3.87
N ALA A 240 26.37 -8.88 4.29
CA ALA A 240 26.68 -7.80 3.36
C ALA A 240 27.80 -8.18 2.36
N ALA A 241 28.78 -8.97 2.78
CA ALA A 241 29.82 -9.45 1.87
C ALA A 241 29.27 -10.45 0.85
N TYR A 242 28.35 -11.35 1.24
CA TYR A 242 27.71 -12.30 0.33
C TYR A 242 26.71 -11.60 -0.61
N LEU A 243 25.93 -10.63 -0.12
CA LEU A 243 25.07 -9.81 -0.99
C LEU A 243 25.90 -9.10 -2.06
N LYS A 244 27.02 -8.51 -1.69
CA LYS A 244 27.93 -7.88 -2.63
C LYS A 244 28.47 -8.87 -3.67
N LYS A 245 28.84 -10.08 -3.27
CA LYS A 245 29.30 -11.12 -4.21
C LYS A 245 28.22 -11.50 -5.21
N TYR A 246 26.98 -11.62 -4.74
CA TYR A 246 25.84 -11.90 -5.62
C TYR A 246 25.64 -10.78 -6.64
N ILE A 247 25.61 -9.52 -6.20
CA ILE A 247 25.46 -8.35 -7.07
C ILE A 247 26.58 -8.25 -8.11
N LEU A 248 27.81 -8.66 -7.74
CA LEU A 248 28.95 -8.69 -8.65
C LEU A 248 28.98 -9.94 -9.57
N GLY A 249 28.04 -10.86 -9.41
CA GLY A 249 28.00 -12.11 -10.18
C GLY A 249 29.08 -13.14 -9.78
N GLU A 250 29.72 -12.94 -8.60
CA GLU A 250 30.70 -13.89 -8.06
C GLU A 250 30.05 -15.16 -7.50
N ILE A 251 28.79 -15.06 -7.09
CA ILE A 251 27.90 -16.16 -6.73
C ILE A 251 26.56 -15.97 -7.42
N THR A 252 25.82 -17.05 -7.63
CA THR A 252 24.58 -17.05 -8.44
C THR A 252 23.32 -17.36 -7.65
N GLU A 253 23.46 -17.71 -6.36
CA GLU A 253 22.33 -18.10 -5.51
C GLU A 253 22.42 -17.47 -4.12
N LEU A 254 21.27 -17.08 -3.58
CA LEU A 254 21.05 -16.66 -2.21
C LEU A 254 19.78 -17.38 -1.72
N PRO A 255 19.65 -17.73 -0.42
CA PRO A 255 20.67 -17.62 0.63
C PRO A 255 21.82 -18.65 0.47
N VAL A 256 22.95 -18.36 1.09
CA VAL A 256 24.12 -19.25 1.07
C VAL A 256 24.01 -20.23 2.25
N ARG A 257 23.86 -21.51 1.94
CA ARG A 257 23.92 -22.57 2.96
C ARG A 257 25.40 -22.96 3.17
N LEU A 258 25.93 -22.63 4.33
CA LEU A 258 27.21 -23.13 4.79
C LEU A 258 26.98 -24.54 5.33
N PHE A 259 27.49 -25.56 4.62
CA PHE A 259 27.43 -26.97 5.04
C PHE A 259 28.34 -27.21 6.24
#